data_a23d51ab72c4ce07621663846cf1e8e7
#
_entry.id   a23d51ab72c4ce07621663846cf1e8e7
#
_cell.length_a   1.000
_cell.length_b   1.000
_cell.length_c   1.000
_cell.angle_alpha   90.00
_cell.angle_beta   90.00
_cell.angle_gamma   90.00
#
_symmetry.space_group_name_H-M   'P 1'
#
loop_
_entity.id
_entity.type
_entity.pdbx_description
1 polymer ?
#
loop_
_entity_poly.entity_id
_entity_poly.type
_entity_poly.pdbx_seq_one_letter_code
_entity_poly.pdbx_strand_id
1 'polypeptide(L)'
;MARLRLTHVGGPTLLVEIDGWRILTDPTFDAPGKRYGFGLGTSSTKVAGPAVAAEDLGDIDAVLLTHDHHADNLDDAGRELLARVPIVVTTTGGAVRLGRDALGLEPWEVARLEAAPRPPIDVVATPCRHAPPLSKPLVGDVIGFALRAAAADRVALWISGDTVLYPGVRAVADRFDVDVAVLHLGGVQFPITGPLRYTMTVDDAVSLCRALQPKVAIPVHYEGWSHFAEGRSAIASRLDREPTDVRERFRFLDLGVPTTIDG
;
A
#
# COMPACT_ATOMS: atom_id res chain seq x y z
N MET A 1 -13.84 18.93 -1.33
CA MET A 1 -12.96 17.77 -1.55
C MET A 1 -11.95 17.73 -0.42
N ALA A 2 -11.64 16.56 0.12
CA ALA A 2 -10.61 16.41 1.14
C ALA A 2 -9.26 16.88 0.57
N ARG A 3 -8.52 17.69 1.33
CA ARG A 3 -7.16 18.07 0.95
C ARG A 3 -6.24 16.89 1.26
N LEU A 4 -5.78 16.20 0.23
CA LEU A 4 -4.90 15.05 0.36
C LEU A 4 -3.45 15.47 0.13
N ARG A 5 -2.56 15.19 1.08
CA ARG A 5 -1.12 15.36 0.95
C ARG A 5 -0.44 14.02 1.19
N LEU A 6 0.43 13.61 0.29
CA LEU A 6 1.12 12.33 0.32
C LEU A 6 2.63 12.55 0.38
N THR A 7 3.33 11.80 1.21
CA THR A 7 4.79 11.75 1.25
C THR A 7 5.23 10.29 1.09
N HIS A 8 5.84 9.97 -0.05
CA HIS A 8 6.39 8.63 -0.27
C HIS A 8 7.70 8.49 0.51
N VAL A 9 7.68 7.68 1.57
CA VAL A 9 8.84 7.47 2.44
C VAL A 9 9.81 6.46 1.83
N GLY A 10 9.28 5.47 1.13
CA GLY A 10 10.04 4.45 0.41
C GLY A 10 9.34 3.09 0.42
N GLY A 11 9.55 2.29 -0.62
CA GLY A 11 8.86 1.00 -0.77
C GLY A 11 7.34 1.15 -0.73
N PRO A 12 6.62 0.46 0.17
CA PRO A 12 5.18 0.61 0.38
C PRO A 12 4.81 1.73 1.34
N THR A 13 5.81 2.32 2.03
CA THR A 13 5.58 3.27 3.12
C THR A 13 5.20 4.65 2.59
N LEU A 14 3.99 5.06 2.90
CA LEU A 14 3.42 6.34 2.50
C LEU A 14 2.81 7.04 3.72
N LEU A 15 3.19 8.30 3.97
CA LEU A 15 2.47 9.15 4.89
C LEU A 15 1.32 9.84 4.15
N VAL A 16 0.12 9.62 4.63
CA VAL A 16 -1.14 10.18 4.12
C VAL A 16 -1.65 11.23 5.11
N GLU A 17 -1.77 12.46 4.66
CA GLU A 17 -2.38 13.54 5.43
C GLU A 17 -3.70 13.92 4.76
N ILE A 18 -4.80 13.66 5.46
CA ILE A 18 -6.17 13.85 4.97
C ILE A 18 -7.07 14.36 6.10
N ASP A 19 -7.73 15.50 5.89
CA ASP A 19 -8.68 16.10 6.84
C ASP A 19 -8.17 16.20 8.29
N GLY A 20 -6.87 16.49 8.45
CA GLY A 20 -6.21 16.59 9.76
C GLY A 20 -5.73 15.26 10.33
N TRP A 21 -6.00 14.13 9.69
CA TRP A 21 -5.42 12.83 10.03
C TRP A 21 -4.03 12.66 9.42
N ARG A 22 -3.16 12.01 10.17
CA ARG A 22 -1.83 11.56 9.73
C ARG A 22 -1.76 10.05 9.81
N ILE A 23 -1.86 9.41 8.67
CA ILE A 23 -1.98 7.95 8.52
C ILE A 23 -0.73 7.44 7.81
N LEU A 24 -0.07 6.43 8.36
CA LEU A 24 1.09 5.79 7.75
C LEU A 24 0.71 4.42 7.20
N THR A 25 1.18 4.08 6.00
CA THR A 25 0.99 2.75 5.41
C THR A 25 2.25 1.91 5.55
N ASP A 26 2.10 0.62 5.78
CA ASP A 26 3.15 -0.41 5.68
C ASP A 26 4.56 0.08 6.09
N PRO A 27 4.81 0.31 7.39
CA PRO A 27 6.01 0.99 7.86
C PRO A 27 7.27 0.13 7.69
N THR A 28 8.24 0.63 6.89
CA THR A 28 9.53 -0.02 6.65
C THR A 28 10.69 0.98 6.82
N PHE A 29 11.35 0.95 7.99
CA PHE A 29 12.33 1.95 8.40
C PHE A 29 13.74 1.42 8.64
N ASP A 30 13.98 0.11 8.48
CA ASP A 30 15.32 -0.45 8.65
C ASP A 30 16.32 0.16 7.66
N ALA A 31 17.58 0.25 8.08
CA ALA A 31 18.69 0.64 7.21
C ALA A 31 18.90 -0.40 6.09
N PRO A 32 19.50 -0.01 4.94
CA PRO A 32 19.82 -0.93 3.87
C PRO A 32 20.89 -1.95 4.29
N GLY A 33 20.93 -3.09 3.57
CA GLY A 33 21.93 -4.15 3.73
C GLY A 33 21.42 -5.41 4.43
N LYS A 34 20.33 -5.34 5.21
CA LYS A 34 19.75 -6.51 5.88
C LYS A 34 18.98 -7.39 4.88
N ARG A 35 19.17 -8.71 5.02
CA ARG A 35 18.46 -9.74 4.25
C ARG A 35 17.36 -10.36 5.10
N TYR A 36 16.18 -10.51 4.50
CA TYR A 36 15.00 -11.08 5.11
C TYR A 36 14.53 -12.32 4.36
N GLY A 37 14.08 -13.34 5.09
CA GLY A 37 13.43 -14.51 4.52
C GLY A 37 11.91 -14.28 4.40
N PHE A 38 11.33 -14.69 3.28
CA PHE A 38 9.88 -14.63 3.03
C PHE A 38 9.23 -16.03 2.98
N GLY A 39 9.92 -17.02 3.50
CA GLY A 39 9.46 -18.42 3.49
C GLY A 39 9.78 -19.14 2.18
N LEU A 40 9.60 -20.49 2.16
CA LEU A 40 9.79 -21.34 0.98
C LEU A 40 11.12 -21.16 0.25
N GLY A 41 12.18 -20.77 0.96
CA GLY A 41 13.50 -20.49 0.38
C GLY A 41 13.60 -19.13 -0.37
N THR A 42 12.56 -18.32 -0.34
CA THR A 42 12.59 -16.95 -0.89
C THR A 42 13.20 -15.98 0.11
N SER A 43 13.88 -14.97 -0.38
CA SER A 43 14.46 -13.90 0.44
C SER A 43 14.70 -12.66 -0.39
N SER A 44 14.77 -11.51 0.29
CA SER A 44 15.15 -10.25 -0.31
C SER A 44 16.11 -9.46 0.59
N THR A 45 16.87 -8.58 -0.01
CA THR A 45 17.74 -7.64 0.69
C THR A 45 17.15 -6.25 0.57
N LYS A 46 17.06 -5.52 1.68
CA LYS A 46 16.73 -4.10 1.65
C LYS A 46 17.93 -3.34 1.06
N VAL A 47 17.74 -2.68 -0.07
CA VAL A 47 18.82 -2.01 -0.83
C VAL A 47 18.79 -0.49 -0.68
N ALA A 48 17.68 0.08 -0.22
CA ALA A 48 17.58 1.49 0.13
C ALA A 48 16.86 1.65 1.48
N GLY A 49 17.25 2.65 2.25
CA GLY A 49 16.57 3.05 3.47
C GLY A 49 15.41 4.00 3.18
N PRO A 50 14.66 4.41 4.23
CA PRO A 50 13.59 5.38 4.11
C PRO A 50 14.16 6.77 3.76
N ALA A 51 13.42 7.54 2.95
CA ALA A 51 13.80 8.91 2.60
C ALA A 51 13.52 9.91 3.75
N VAL A 52 12.68 9.53 4.71
CA VAL A 52 12.40 10.28 5.94
C VAL A 52 12.50 9.30 7.10
N ALA A 53 13.27 9.63 8.11
CA ALA A 53 13.40 8.79 9.30
C ALA A 53 12.07 8.74 10.08
N ALA A 54 11.84 7.64 10.81
CA ALA A 54 10.60 7.46 11.57
C ALA A 54 10.38 8.56 12.63
N GLU A 55 11.44 9.04 13.24
CA GLU A 55 11.43 10.15 14.22
C GLU A 55 11.11 11.51 13.60
N ASP A 56 11.40 11.71 12.31
CA ASP A 56 11.16 12.96 11.59
C ASP A 56 9.74 13.06 11.02
N LEU A 57 8.99 11.96 11.04
CA LEU A 57 7.60 11.97 10.57
C LEU A 57 6.65 12.73 11.50
N GLY A 58 7.05 12.99 12.77
CA GLY A 58 6.16 13.53 13.79
C GLY A 58 5.08 12.53 14.24
N ASP A 59 4.02 13.03 14.86
CA ASP A 59 2.95 12.19 15.40
C ASP A 59 2.16 11.51 14.26
N ILE A 60 1.93 10.21 14.41
CA ILE A 60 1.12 9.37 13.53
C ILE A 60 -0.14 8.95 14.29
N ASP A 61 -1.29 9.22 13.71
CA ASP A 61 -2.59 8.91 14.34
C ASP A 61 -3.02 7.46 14.13
N ALA A 62 -2.70 6.92 12.95
CA ALA A 62 -3.03 5.55 12.61
C ALA A 62 -2.00 4.93 11.65
N VAL A 63 -1.84 3.62 11.74
CA VAL A 63 -1.15 2.80 10.72
C VAL A 63 -2.17 1.92 10.02
N LEU A 64 -2.15 1.93 8.70
CA LEU A 64 -2.84 0.97 7.86
C LEU A 64 -1.80 -0.04 7.36
N LEU A 65 -1.82 -1.22 7.93
CA LEU A 65 -0.87 -2.28 7.63
C LEU A 65 -1.56 -3.34 6.76
N THR A 66 -1.16 -3.42 5.50
CA THR A 66 -1.78 -4.35 4.54
C THR A 66 -1.58 -5.80 4.95
N HIS A 67 -0.42 -6.12 5.51
CA HIS A 67 -0.08 -7.40 6.13
C HIS A 67 1.22 -7.30 6.94
N ASP A 68 1.43 -8.24 7.86
CA ASP A 68 2.55 -8.24 8.81
C ASP A 68 3.58 -9.35 8.59
N HIS A 69 3.39 -10.18 7.56
CA HIS A 69 4.21 -11.37 7.33
C HIS A 69 5.54 -11.08 6.66
N HIS A 70 5.61 -10.04 5.85
CA HIS A 70 6.76 -9.73 5.03
C HIS A 70 7.43 -8.44 5.48
N ALA A 71 8.77 -8.47 5.54
CA ALA A 71 9.55 -7.33 6.03
C ALA A 71 9.56 -6.15 5.07
N ASP A 72 9.20 -6.33 3.80
CA ASP A 72 9.03 -5.28 2.84
C ASP A 72 7.73 -4.47 3.01
N ASN A 73 6.85 -4.91 3.93
CA ASN A 73 5.68 -4.15 4.37
C ASN A 73 5.71 -3.84 5.87
N LEU A 74 6.43 -4.64 6.67
CA LEU A 74 6.63 -4.37 8.10
C LEU A 74 7.99 -4.92 8.55
N ASP A 75 9.02 -4.08 8.51
CA ASP A 75 10.35 -4.44 9.01
C ASP A 75 10.48 -4.24 10.53
N ASP A 76 11.67 -4.49 11.10
CA ASP A 76 11.84 -4.46 12.54
C ASP A 76 11.63 -3.05 13.11
N ALA A 77 12.20 -2.02 12.49
CA ALA A 77 12.00 -0.62 12.91
C ALA A 77 10.53 -0.17 12.70
N GLY A 78 9.86 -0.67 11.67
CA GLY A 78 8.42 -0.48 11.48
C GLY A 78 7.61 -1.10 12.62
N ARG A 79 7.96 -2.30 13.08
CA ARG A 79 7.32 -2.95 14.25
C ARG A 79 7.52 -2.14 15.54
N GLU A 80 8.71 -1.58 15.74
CA GLU A 80 8.97 -0.70 16.87
C GLU A 80 8.13 0.57 16.82
N LEU A 81 7.94 1.15 15.63
CA LEU A 81 7.09 2.32 15.43
C LEU A 81 5.62 2.02 15.81
N LEU A 82 5.08 0.85 15.48
CA LEU A 82 3.72 0.48 15.84
C LEU A 82 3.45 0.63 17.35
N ALA A 83 4.48 0.45 18.20
CA ALA A 83 4.36 0.57 19.63
C ALA A 83 3.91 1.96 20.11
N ARG A 84 4.11 2.98 19.30
CA ARG A 84 3.85 4.40 19.62
C ARG A 84 2.60 4.93 18.92
N VAL A 85 2.00 4.16 18.01
CA VAL A 85 0.84 4.59 17.23
C VAL A 85 -0.46 4.15 17.93
N PRO A 86 -1.42 5.06 18.14
CA PRO A 86 -2.63 4.75 18.90
C PRO A 86 -3.58 3.79 18.18
N ILE A 87 -3.60 3.79 16.84
CA ILE A 87 -4.53 2.97 16.03
C ILE A 87 -3.74 2.19 15.00
N VAL A 88 -3.90 0.86 14.97
CA VAL A 88 -3.37 0.00 13.92
C VAL A 88 -4.52 -0.79 13.30
N VAL A 89 -4.72 -0.65 11.99
CA VAL A 89 -5.70 -1.41 11.22
C VAL A 89 -4.97 -2.36 10.30
N THR A 90 -5.33 -3.65 10.32
CA THR A 90 -4.67 -4.68 9.53
C THR A 90 -5.61 -5.85 9.23
N THR A 91 -5.09 -6.97 8.71
CA THR A 91 -5.86 -8.21 8.55
C THR A 91 -6.27 -8.80 9.91
N THR A 92 -7.36 -9.55 9.96
CA THR A 92 -7.77 -10.27 11.18
C THR A 92 -6.64 -11.12 11.76
N GLY A 93 -5.91 -11.86 10.90
CA GLY A 93 -4.77 -12.64 11.33
C GLY A 93 -3.59 -11.80 11.82
N GLY A 94 -3.33 -10.66 11.18
CA GLY A 94 -2.32 -9.68 11.58
C GLY A 94 -2.62 -9.09 12.95
N ALA A 95 -3.87 -8.69 13.19
CA ALA A 95 -4.30 -8.15 14.48
C ALA A 95 -4.06 -9.15 15.63
N VAL A 96 -4.35 -10.43 15.41
CA VAL A 96 -4.07 -11.50 16.41
C VAL A 96 -2.57 -11.62 16.69
N ARG A 97 -1.71 -11.57 15.67
CA ARG A 97 -0.25 -11.69 15.84
C ARG A 97 0.38 -10.46 16.49
N LEU A 98 -0.11 -9.26 16.11
CA LEU A 98 0.38 -7.99 16.68
C LEU A 98 -0.10 -7.81 18.12
N GLY A 99 -1.29 -8.31 18.45
CA GLY A 99 -1.93 -8.03 19.74
C GLY A 99 -2.28 -6.54 19.89
N ARG A 100 -2.33 -6.02 21.13
CA ARG A 100 -2.34 -4.58 21.46
C ARG A 100 -3.54 -3.79 20.89
N ASP A 101 -4.72 -4.33 20.88
CA ASP A 101 -5.92 -3.66 20.36
C ASP A 101 -5.86 -3.28 18.86
N ALA A 102 -5.00 -3.95 18.07
CA ALA A 102 -5.00 -3.79 16.63
C ALA A 102 -6.37 -4.21 16.05
N LEU A 103 -6.90 -3.39 15.16
CA LEU A 103 -8.19 -3.62 14.52
C LEU A 103 -8.00 -4.54 13.31
N GLY A 104 -8.49 -5.77 13.41
CA GLY A 104 -8.47 -6.75 12.31
C GLY A 104 -9.68 -6.61 11.42
N LEU A 105 -9.47 -6.59 10.10
CA LEU A 105 -10.54 -6.50 9.11
C LEU A 105 -10.46 -7.67 8.11
N GLU A 106 -11.63 -8.17 7.73
CA GLU A 106 -11.85 -8.98 6.52
C GLU A 106 -12.23 -8.07 5.34
N PRO A 107 -12.05 -8.53 4.10
CA PRO A 107 -12.48 -7.76 2.93
C PRO A 107 -13.92 -7.26 3.02
N TRP A 108 -14.09 -5.96 2.76
CA TRP A 108 -15.34 -5.18 2.80
C TRP A 108 -15.81 -4.78 4.21
N GLU A 109 -15.12 -5.19 5.27
CA GLU A 109 -15.37 -4.64 6.60
C GLU A 109 -14.82 -3.21 6.73
N VAL A 110 -15.35 -2.48 7.68
CA VAL A 110 -15.09 -1.05 7.88
C VAL A 110 -14.61 -0.81 9.30
N ALA A 111 -13.45 -0.18 9.43
CA ALA A 111 -13.03 0.47 10.67
C ALA A 111 -13.30 1.97 10.55
N ARG A 112 -13.84 2.59 11.61
CA ARG A 112 -14.01 4.04 11.68
C ARG A 112 -12.91 4.65 12.52
N LEU A 113 -12.14 5.55 11.91
CA LEU A 113 -11.20 6.41 12.63
C LEU A 113 -11.97 7.61 13.15
N GLU A 114 -11.96 7.80 14.46
CA GLU A 114 -12.72 8.86 15.12
C GLU A 114 -11.91 9.47 16.27
N ALA A 115 -11.60 10.75 16.16
CA ALA A 115 -10.90 11.52 17.21
C ALA A 115 -11.18 13.02 17.03
N ALA A 116 -12.03 13.59 17.86
CA ALA A 116 -12.33 15.04 17.85
C ALA A 116 -11.03 15.88 17.98
N PRO A 117 -10.91 17.01 17.31
CA PRO A 117 -11.93 17.67 16.46
C PRO A 117 -11.92 17.24 14.99
N ARG A 118 -11.19 16.19 14.61
CA ARG A 118 -11.07 15.72 13.23
C ARG A 118 -12.36 15.08 12.74
N PRO A 119 -12.74 15.27 11.47
CA PRO A 119 -13.86 14.56 10.89
C PRO A 119 -13.57 13.04 10.86
N PRO A 120 -14.56 12.19 11.10
CA PRO A 120 -14.37 10.74 11.06
C PRO A 120 -14.11 10.25 9.62
N ILE A 121 -13.23 9.24 9.52
CA ILE A 121 -12.90 8.56 8.26
C ILE A 121 -13.28 7.10 8.37
N ASP A 122 -14.01 6.58 7.39
CA ASP A 122 -14.21 5.16 7.20
C ASP A 122 -13.04 4.57 6.41
N VAL A 123 -12.40 3.57 6.97
CA VAL A 123 -11.37 2.73 6.35
C VAL A 123 -12.01 1.40 6.00
N VAL A 124 -12.24 1.16 4.71
CA VAL A 124 -12.83 -0.08 4.20
C VAL A 124 -11.72 -1.01 3.74
N ALA A 125 -11.64 -2.22 4.29
CA ALA A 125 -10.73 -3.24 3.80
C ALA A 125 -11.15 -3.71 2.38
N THR A 126 -10.20 -3.83 1.47
CA THR A 126 -10.46 -4.29 0.10
C THR A 126 -9.75 -5.61 -0.18
N PRO A 127 -10.29 -6.47 -1.07
CA PRO A 127 -9.71 -7.76 -1.36
C PRO A 127 -8.34 -7.67 -2.00
N CYS A 128 -7.38 -8.46 -1.52
CA CYS A 128 -6.07 -8.68 -2.13
C CYS A 128 -5.80 -10.16 -2.35
N ARG A 129 -4.89 -10.44 -3.26
CA ARG A 129 -4.35 -11.78 -3.49
C ARG A 129 -2.86 -11.67 -3.79
N HIS A 130 -2.06 -11.95 -2.77
CA HIS A 130 -0.61 -11.81 -2.79
C HIS A 130 0.07 -13.11 -3.25
N ALA A 131 -0.38 -13.75 -4.32
CA ALA A 131 0.26 -14.91 -4.96
C ALA A 131 -0.76 -15.71 -5.80
N PRO A 132 -0.35 -16.83 -6.40
CA PRO A 132 -1.26 -17.73 -7.11
C PRO A 132 -2.42 -18.24 -6.24
N PRO A 133 -3.51 -18.71 -6.85
CA PRO A 133 -4.58 -19.36 -6.11
C PRO A 133 -4.07 -20.49 -5.23
N LEU A 134 -4.66 -20.67 -4.03
CA LEU A 134 -4.34 -21.69 -3.03
C LEU A 134 -3.03 -21.48 -2.25
N SER A 135 -2.30 -20.39 -2.45
CA SER A 135 -1.08 -20.07 -1.69
C SER A 135 -1.34 -19.34 -0.36
N LYS A 136 -2.58 -18.92 -0.08
CA LYS A 136 -2.97 -18.20 1.13
C LYS A 136 -2.39 -18.78 2.44
N PRO A 137 -2.38 -20.10 2.67
CA PRO A 137 -1.77 -20.66 3.88
C PRO A 137 -0.26 -20.43 4.01
N LEU A 138 0.43 -20.09 2.91
CA LEU A 138 1.87 -19.89 2.85
C LEU A 138 2.28 -18.42 2.85
N VAL A 139 1.49 -17.56 2.20
CA VAL A 139 1.78 -16.12 2.03
C VAL A 139 0.92 -15.22 2.93
N GLY A 140 -0.01 -15.82 3.68
CA GLY A 140 -0.88 -15.10 4.61
C GLY A 140 -2.00 -14.31 3.96
N ASP A 141 -2.75 -13.61 4.80
CA ASP A 141 -3.82 -12.70 4.40
C ASP A 141 -3.26 -11.31 4.14
N VAL A 142 -3.73 -10.68 3.07
CA VAL A 142 -3.41 -9.30 2.70
C VAL A 142 -4.72 -8.57 2.38
N ILE A 143 -4.82 -7.32 2.79
CA ILE A 143 -5.93 -6.41 2.44
C ILE A 143 -5.38 -5.10 1.88
N GLY A 144 -6.15 -4.46 1.00
CA GLY A 144 -5.97 -3.06 0.68
C GLY A 144 -6.90 -2.20 1.53
N PHE A 145 -6.86 -0.87 1.34
CA PHE A 145 -7.64 0.07 2.13
C PHE A 145 -8.28 1.14 1.25
N ALA A 146 -9.59 1.34 1.39
CA ALA A 146 -10.31 2.46 0.79
C ALA A 146 -10.71 3.45 1.89
N LEU A 147 -10.21 4.69 1.79
CA LEU A 147 -10.43 5.77 2.74
C LEU A 147 -11.48 6.73 2.17
N ARG A 148 -12.53 6.99 2.94
CA ARG A 148 -13.60 7.91 2.57
C ARG A 148 -14.08 8.70 3.79
N ALA A 149 -14.63 9.87 3.58
CA ALA A 149 -15.37 10.56 4.64
C ALA A 149 -16.50 9.66 5.14
N ALA A 150 -16.81 9.70 6.43
CA ALA A 150 -17.82 8.83 7.01
C ALA A 150 -19.15 8.93 6.25
N ALA A 151 -19.70 7.80 5.87
CA ALA A 151 -20.94 7.66 5.10
C ALA A 151 -20.91 8.27 3.67
N ALA A 152 -19.75 8.64 3.13
CA ALA A 152 -19.64 9.05 1.73
C ALA A 152 -19.53 7.81 0.80
N ASP A 153 -20.04 7.93 -0.41
CA ASP A 153 -19.91 6.87 -1.42
C ASP A 153 -18.56 6.93 -2.13
N ARG A 154 -18.00 8.14 -2.29
CA ARG A 154 -16.73 8.37 -2.99
C ARG A 154 -15.53 8.09 -2.09
N VAL A 155 -14.57 7.37 -2.61
CA VAL A 155 -13.29 7.04 -1.97
C VAL A 155 -12.26 8.10 -2.37
N ALA A 156 -11.76 8.84 -1.37
CA ALA A 156 -10.73 9.86 -1.59
C ALA A 156 -9.37 9.23 -1.92
N LEU A 157 -9.03 8.12 -1.27
CA LEU A 157 -7.78 7.39 -1.46
C LEU A 157 -8.03 5.88 -1.36
N TRP A 158 -7.57 5.13 -2.35
CA TRP A 158 -7.49 3.68 -2.28
C TRP A 158 -6.05 3.20 -2.36
N ILE A 159 -5.67 2.29 -1.47
CA ILE A 159 -4.34 1.66 -1.38
C ILE A 159 -4.54 0.19 -1.70
N SER A 160 -3.91 -0.29 -2.77
CA SER A 160 -4.15 -1.64 -3.27
C SER A 160 -3.65 -2.74 -2.34
N GLY A 161 -2.60 -2.47 -1.54
CA GLY A 161 -1.82 -3.52 -0.90
C GLY A 161 -1.11 -4.40 -1.91
N ASP A 162 -0.37 -5.39 -1.43
CA ASP A 162 0.33 -6.35 -2.27
C ASP A 162 -0.67 -7.33 -2.88
N THR A 163 -0.95 -7.16 -4.14
CA THR A 163 -1.91 -7.99 -4.89
C THR A 163 -1.48 -8.21 -6.32
N VAL A 164 -1.78 -9.37 -6.86
CA VAL A 164 -1.81 -9.58 -8.31
C VAL A 164 -3.15 -9.11 -8.86
N LEU A 165 -3.23 -8.85 -10.16
CA LEU A 165 -4.50 -8.51 -10.80
C LEU A 165 -5.40 -9.75 -10.88
N TYR A 166 -6.58 -9.66 -10.23
CA TYR A 166 -7.57 -10.74 -10.21
C TYR A 166 -8.99 -10.17 -10.00
N PRO A 167 -10.06 -10.98 -10.15
CA PRO A 167 -11.44 -10.47 -10.03
C PRO A 167 -11.74 -9.74 -8.72
N GLY A 168 -11.17 -10.15 -7.58
CA GLY A 168 -11.41 -9.50 -6.29
C GLY A 168 -10.89 -8.06 -6.23
N VAL A 169 -9.68 -7.79 -6.76
CA VAL A 169 -9.16 -6.41 -6.81
C VAL A 169 -9.90 -5.57 -7.86
N ARG A 170 -10.36 -6.19 -8.95
CA ARG A 170 -11.21 -5.49 -9.94
C ARG A 170 -12.57 -5.08 -9.38
N ALA A 171 -13.12 -5.85 -8.43
CA ALA A 171 -14.40 -5.54 -7.79
C ALA A 171 -14.38 -4.20 -7.00
N VAL A 172 -13.20 -3.63 -6.73
CA VAL A 172 -13.09 -2.28 -6.17
C VAL A 172 -13.66 -1.24 -7.14
N ALA A 173 -13.40 -1.41 -8.46
CA ALA A 173 -13.92 -0.52 -9.50
C ALA A 173 -15.45 -0.62 -9.67
N ASP A 174 -16.02 -1.80 -9.37
CA ASP A 174 -17.47 -2.00 -9.43
C ASP A 174 -18.19 -1.40 -8.20
N ARG A 175 -17.45 -1.20 -7.11
CA ARG A 175 -18.02 -0.81 -5.82
C ARG A 175 -17.80 0.65 -5.46
N PHE A 176 -16.74 1.27 -5.95
CA PHE A 176 -16.33 2.62 -5.53
C PHE A 176 -15.91 3.51 -6.70
N ASP A 177 -16.32 4.77 -6.60
CA ASP A 177 -15.67 5.86 -7.33
C ASP A 177 -14.42 6.27 -6.56
N VAL A 178 -13.24 6.09 -7.15
CA VAL A 178 -11.95 6.37 -6.50
C VAL A 178 -11.32 7.61 -7.11
N ASP A 179 -10.97 8.59 -6.26
CA ASP A 179 -10.24 9.78 -6.71
C ASP A 179 -8.75 9.48 -6.92
N VAL A 180 -8.10 8.92 -5.91
CA VAL A 180 -6.65 8.63 -5.93
C VAL A 180 -6.42 7.16 -5.63
N ALA A 181 -5.68 6.46 -6.50
CA ALA A 181 -5.29 5.07 -6.33
C ALA A 181 -3.78 4.95 -6.07
N VAL A 182 -3.37 4.42 -4.93
CA VAL A 182 -1.99 4.03 -4.62
C VAL A 182 -1.84 2.55 -4.95
N LEU A 183 -0.97 2.25 -5.92
CA LEU A 183 -0.84 0.92 -6.50
C LEU A 183 0.53 0.30 -6.14
N HIS A 184 0.49 -0.83 -5.43
CA HIS A 184 1.68 -1.61 -5.10
C HIS A 184 2.11 -2.41 -6.33
N LEU A 185 3.25 -2.01 -6.91
CA LEU A 185 3.78 -2.56 -8.14
C LEU A 185 5.04 -3.41 -7.88
N GLY A 186 6.03 -3.25 -8.76
CA GLY A 186 7.32 -3.93 -8.68
C GLY A 186 7.32 -5.32 -9.31
N GLY A 187 6.15 -5.92 -9.58
CA GLY A 187 6.05 -7.24 -10.21
C GLY A 187 6.89 -8.28 -9.47
N VAL A 188 6.81 -8.31 -8.13
CA VAL A 188 7.63 -9.15 -7.26
C VAL A 188 7.72 -10.57 -7.76
N GLN A 189 8.95 -11.07 -7.90
CA GLN A 189 9.25 -12.40 -8.41
C GLN A 189 10.52 -12.95 -7.76
N PHE A 190 10.54 -14.24 -7.49
CA PHE A 190 11.70 -14.93 -6.96
C PHE A 190 12.16 -16.02 -7.93
N PRO A 191 13.48 -16.16 -8.20
CA PRO A 191 13.97 -17.19 -9.12
C PRO A 191 13.53 -18.61 -8.79
N ILE A 192 13.43 -18.93 -7.51
CA ILE A 192 13.02 -20.27 -7.02
C ILE A 192 11.54 -20.58 -7.30
N THR A 193 10.70 -19.57 -7.46
CA THR A 193 9.26 -19.73 -7.74
C THR A 193 8.92 -19.61 -9.23
N GLY A 194 9.94 -19.46 -10.08
CA GLY A 194 9.76 -19.36 -11.53
C GLY A 194 8.96 -18.12 -11.96
N PRO A 195 7.98 -18.27 -12.86
CA PRO A 195 7.25 -17.13 -13.42
C PRO A 195 6.16 -16.55 -12.50
N LEU A 196 6.02 -17.08 -11.29
CA LEU A 196 4.97 -16.61 -10.38
C LEU A 196 5.21 -15.17 -9.96
N ARG A 197 4.12 -14.38 -9.98
CA ARG A 197 4.10 -12.99 -9.54
C ARG A 197 3.38 -12.89 -8.20
N TYR A 198 3.83 -11.97 -7.37
CA TYR A 198 3.31 -11.74 -6.02
C TYR A 198 2.70 -10.34 -5.88
N THR A 199 3.06 -9.39 -6.75
CA THR A 199 2.46 -8.06 -6.86
C THR A 199 2.15 -7.73 -8.31
N MET A 200 1.40 -6.67 -8.54
CA MET A 200 1.06 -6.20 -9.89
C MET A 200 2.29 -5.77 -10.67
N THR A 201 2.27 -6.05 -11.96
CA THR A 201 3.13 -5.42 -12.97
C THR A 201 2.55 -4.07 -13.38
N VAL A 202 3.32 -3.28 -14.13
CA VAL A 202 2.80 -2.05 -14.74
C VAL A 202 1.66 -2.32 -15.72
N ASP A 203 1.68 -3.44 -16.45
CA ASP A 203 0.58 -3.83 -17.35
C ASP A 203 -0.72 -4.13 -16.58
N ASP A 204 -0.60 -4.78 -15.43
CA ASP A 204 -1.72 -5.01 -14.52
C ASP A 204 -2.29 -3.70 -13.99
N ALA A 205 -1.41 -2.76 -13.59
CA ALA A 205 -1.80 -1.45 -13.11
C ALA A 205 -2.52 -0.62 -14.18
N VAL A 206 -2.03 -0.63 -15.42
CA VAL A 206 -2.71 0.00 -16.55
C VAL A 206 -4.09 -0.59 -16.79
N SER A 207 -4.20 -1.93 -16.78
CA SER A 207 -5.48 -2.63 -16.93
C SER A 207 -6.47 -2.28 -15.81
N LEU A 208 -5.99 -2.21 -14.57
CA LEU A 208 -6.80 -1.83 -13.42
C LEU A 208 -7.19 -0.36 -13.46
N CYS A 209 -6.26 0.54 -13.83
CA CYS A 209 -6.51 1.96 -13.96
C CYS A 209 -7.58 2.28 -15.00
N ARG A 210 -7.63 1.51 -16.10
CA ARG A 210 -8.69 1.63 -17.13
C ARG A 210 -10.08 1.23 -16.61
N ALA A 211 -10.16 0.25 -15.72
CA ALA A 211 -11.41 -0.16 -15.09
C ALA A 211 -11.84 0.82 -13.98
N LEU A 212 -10.90 1.20 -13.11
CA LEU A 212 -11.15 2.03 -11.94
C LEU A 212 -11.33 3.53 -12.29
N GLN A 213 -10.68 3.98 -13.36
CA GLN A 213 -10.66 5.39 -13.83
C GLN A 213 -10.37 6.42 -12.73
N PRO A 214 -9.35 6.22 -11.88
CA PRO A 214 -9.02 7.20 -10.86
C PRO A 214 -8.55 8.50 -11.52
N LYS A 215 -8.67 9.64 -10.83
CA LYS A 215 -8.09 10.90 -11.30
C LYS A 215 -6.57 10.83 -11.31
N VAL A 216 -5.99 10.21 -10.25
CA VAL A 216 -4.54 10.02 -10.10
C VAL A 216 -4.25 8.60 -9.66
N ALA A 217 -3.28 7.95 -10.30
CA ALA A 217 -2.71 6.66 -9.92
C ALA A 217 -1.25 6.86 -9.48
N ILE A 218 -0.91 6.43 -8.27
CA ILE A 218 0.41 6.63 -7.67
C ILE A 218 1.08 5.25 -7.50
N PRO A 219 2.12 4.96 -8.28
CA PRO A 219 2.93 3.76 -8.09
C PRO A 219 3.72 3.83 -6.77
N VAL A 220 3.72 2.75 -6.00
CA VAL A 220 4.58 2.51 -4.84
C VAL A 220 5.07 1.06 -4.87
N HIS A 221 5.90 0.64 -3.91
CA HIS A 221 6.37 -0.74 -3.78
C HIS A 221 7.06 -1.27 -5.05
N TYR A 222 7.96 -0.46 -5.62
CA TYR A 222 8.76 -0.82 -6.79
C TYR A 222 10.25 -0.54 -6.60
N GLU A 223 10.65 -0.07 -5.43
CA GLU A 223 12.03 0.27 -5.08
C GLU A 223 12.33 -0.06 -3.61
N GLY A 224 13.58 0.02 -3.20
CA GLY A 224 14.04 -0.23 -1.84
C GLY A 224 14.39 -1.69 -1.53
N TRP A 225 13.99 -2.65 -2.39
CA TRP A 225 14.23 -4.08 -2.16
C TRP A 225 14.72 -4.80 -3.43
N SER A 226 15.53 -5.85 -3.24
CA SER A 226 16.21 -6.53 -4.35
C SER A 226 15.34 -7.49 -5.20
N HIS A 227 14.11 -7.75 -4.80
CA HIS A 227 13.19 -8.70 -5.47
C HIS A 227 12.22 -8.06 -6.45
N PHE A 228 12.24 -6.74 -6.59
CA PHE A 228 11.42 -6.06 -7.58
C PHE A 228 11.94 -6.32 -8.99
N ALA A 229 11.07 -6.86 -9.86
CA ALA A 229 11.37 -7.10 -11.26
C ALA A 229 11.21 -5.83 -12.12
N GLU A 230 10.35 -4.91 -11.69
CA GLU A 230 10.04 -3.65 -12.37
C GLU A 230 10.33 -2.46 -11.45
N GLY A 231 11.48 -1.79 -11.66
CA GLY A 231 11.78 -0.52 -10.98
C GLY A 231 11.19 0.69 -11.71
N ARG A 232 11.35 1.89 -11.11
CA ARG A 232 10.79 3.17 -11.62
C ARG A 232 11.00 3.38 -13.13
N SER A 233 12.20 3.14 -13.63
CA SER A 233 12.52 3.36 -15.05
C SER A 233 11.76 2.41 -15.98
N ALA A 234 11.61 1.15 -15.60
CA ALA A 234 10.86 0.17 -16.37
C ALA A 234 9.37 0.53 -16.40
N ILE A 235 8.80 0.90 -15.26
CA ILE A 235 7.41 1.34 -15.14
C ILE A 235 7.19 2.60 -16.01
N ALA A 236 8.03 3.62 -15.89
CA ALA A 236 7.91 4.85 -16.67
C ALA A 236 7.98 4.58 -18.17
N SER A 237 9.00 3.81 -18.63
CA SER A 237 9.15 3.46 -20.04
C SER A 237 7.97 2.67 -20.60
N ARG A 238 7.32 1.85 -19.77
CA ARG A 238 6.11 1.13 -20.16
C ARG A 238 4.92 2.06 -20.28
N LEU A 239 4.73 2.97 -19.33
CA LEU A 239 3.67 3.99 -19.33
C LEU A 239 3.79 4.96 -20.52
N ASP A 240 5.00 5.30 -20.97
CA ASP A 240 5.23 6.16 -22.14
C ASP A 240 4.62 5.60 -23.45
N ARG A 241 4.31 4.31 -23.47
CA ARG A 241 3.64 3.66 -24.62
C ARG A 241 2.12 3.70 -24.54
N GLU A 242 1.57 4.14 -23.43
CA GLU A 242 0.12 4.23 -23.24
C GLU A 242 -0.44 5.53 -23.85
N PRO A 243 -1.73 5.52 -24.25
CA PRO A 243 -2.43 6.75 -24.61
C PRO A 243 -2.35 7.81 -23.51
N THR A 244 -2.39 9.07 -23.91
CA THR A 244 -2.22 10.23 -23.02
C THR A 244 -3.20 10.22 -21.85
N ASP A 245 -4.46 9.88 -22.08
CA ASP A 245 -5.51 9.82 -21.05
C ASP A 245 -5.26 8.78 -19.95
N VAL A 246 -4.51 7.72 -20.26
CA VAL A 246 -4.07 6.72 -19.28
C VAL A 246 -2.77 7.16 -18.63
N ARG A 247 -1.79 7.56 -19.44
CA ARG A 247 -0.45 7.93 -18.96
C ARG A 247 -0.50 9.09 -17.97
N GLU A 248 -1.28 10.13 -18.23
CA GLU A 248 -1.36 11.33 -17.39
C GLU A 248 -2.02 11.07 -16.03
N ARG A 249 -2.72 9.96 -15.86
CA ARG A 249 -3.22 9.56 -14.54
C ARG A 249 -2.10 9.07 -13.62
N PHE A 250 -1.01 8.51 -14.17
CA PHE A 250 0.10 8.00 -13.37
C PHE A 250 1.03 9.12 -12.94
N ARG A 251 1.21 9.25 -11.63
CA ARG A 251 2.08 10.26 -11.03
C ARG A 251 3.04 9.61 -10.05
N PHE A 252 4.34 9.66 -10.35
CA PHE A 252 5.38 9.29 -9.39
C PHE A 252 5.56 10.40 -8.36
N LEU A 253 5.61 10.04 -7.09
CA LEU A 253 6.02 10.95 -6.04
C LEU A 253 7.55 10.93 -5.90
N ASP A 254 8.13 12.07 -5.60
CA ASP A 254 9.54 12.13 -5.21
C ASP A 254 9.66 11.70 -3.74
N LEU A 255 10.65 10.84 -3.48
CA LEU A 255 10.85 10.28 -2.15
C LEU A 255 11.13 11.38 -1.11
N GLY A 256 10.43 11.32 0.01
CA GLY A 256 10.54 12.26 1.12
C GLY A 256 9.91 13.64 0.87
N VAL A 257 9.33 13.90 -0.32
CA VAL A 257 8.77 15.20 -0.67
C VAL A 257 7.24 15.21 -0.48
N PRO A 258 6.71 15.99 0.48
CA PRO A 258 5.26 16.14 0.65
C PRO A 258 4.61 16.74 -0.60
N THR A 259 3.66 16.04 -1.19
CA THR A 259 3.01 16.40 -2.44
C THR A 259 1.50 16.52 -2.24
N THR A 260 0.92 17.67 -2.52
CA THR A 260 -0.54 17.85 -2.53
C THR A 260 -1.11 17.22 -3.79
N ILE A 261 -2.17 16.43 -3.61
CA ILE A 261 -2.92 15.81 -4.69
C ILE A 261 -4.29 16.48 -4.71
N ASP A 262 -4.55 17.17 -5.80
CA ASP A 262 -5.87 17.75 -6.07
C ASP A 262 -6.77 16.64 -6.62
N GLY A 263 -7.80 16.30 -5.87
CA GLY A 263 -8.73 15.23 -6.18
C GLY A 263 -9.85 15.62 -7.16
#